data_5c2bcd6cc296844936d403eeeb1d7b12
#
_entry.id   5c2bcd6cc296844936d403eeeb1d7b12
#
_cell.length_a   1.000
_cell.length_b   1.000
_cell.length_c   1.000
_cell.angle_alpha   90.00
_cell.angle_beta   90.00
_cell.angle_gamma   90.00
#
_symmetry.space_group_name_H-M   'P 1'
#
loop_
_entity.id
_entity.type
_entity.pdbx_description
1 polymer ?
#
loop_
_entity_poly.entity_id
_entity_poly.type
_entity_poly.pdbx_seq_one_letter_code
_entity_poly.pdbx_strand_id
1 'polypeptide(L)'
;MGKDSKRQEIGQRIRKAFMGKLFLLMGKSASGKDSIYDHLLNVSELGLEKLVLYTTRPKRAGELDGREYHFVNEETFLSFRESGRLIEDRAYETVQGLWRYFTADDGKIDLQCHNYIAIGTLESYEKIREYFGKDQVLPLYLEVEDGERLSRALLREKEQKNPNYEELCRRFLADCRDFCEEKIAESEITVRFQNQDRTTCLEAIESYIRSVLY
;
A
#
# COMPACT_ATOMS: atom_id res chain seq x y z
N MET A 1 12.08 -44.18 -13.50
CA MET A 1 11.70 -42.79 -13.88
C MET A 1 10.51 -42.21 -13.11
N GLY A 2 10.13 -42.68 -11.93
CA GLY A 2 8.91 -42.23 -11.24
C GLY A 2 9.07 -41.52 -9.91
N LYS A 3 10.25 -41.56 -9.28
CA LYS A 3 10.45 -40.98 -7.93
C LYS A 3 10.89 -39.51 -7.97
N ASP A 4 11.64 -39.09 -8.98
CA ASP A 4 12.09 -37.71 -9.12
C ASP A 4 10.97 -36.77 -9.60
N SER A 5 10.10 -37.25 -10.49
CA SER A 5 8.92 -36.48 -10.92
C SER A 5 7.96 -36.20 -9.76
N LYS A 6 7.67 -37.20 -8.89
CA LYS A 6 6.85 -37.00 -7.70
C LYS A 6 7.48 -36.06 -6.66
N ARG A 7 8.82 -36.12 -6.50
CA ARG A 7 9.51 -35.17 -5.61
C ARG A 7 9.49 -33.75 -6.16
N GLN A 8 9.61 -33.57 -7.46
CA GLN A 8 9.48 -32.27 -8.11
C GLN A 8 8.04 -31.72 -8.03
N GLU A 9 7.03 -32.56 -8.25
CA GLU A 9 5.62 -32.15 -8.08
C GLU A 9 5.26 -31.82 -6.62
N ILE A 10 5.77 -32.58 -5.65
CA ILE A 10 5.59 -32.30 -4.23
C ILE A 10 6.35 -31.01 -3.87
N GLY A 11 7.57 -30.81 -4.36
CA GLY A 11 8.34 -29.59 -4.19
C GLY A 11 7.67 -28.36 -4.80
N GLN A 12 7.04 -28.50 -5.99
CA GLN A 12 6.26 -27.44 -6.61
C GLN A 12 4.93 -27.16 -5.89
N ARG A 13 4.26 -28.21 -5.39
CA ARG A 13 3.05 -28.06 -4.55
C ARG A 13 3.36 -27.40 -3.21
N ILE A 14 4.48 -27.75 -2.57
CA ILE A 14 4.94 -27.12 -1.33
C ILE A 14 5.35 -25.66 -1.58
N ARG A 15 6.04 -25.36 -2.70
CA ARG A 15 6.36 -23.99 -3.10
C ARG A 15 5.11 -23.15 -3.43
N LYS A 16 4.07 -23.76 -4.02
CA LYS A 16 2.79 -23.12 -4.29
C LYS A 16 1.93 -22.93 -3.02
N ALA A 17 2.20 -23.70 -1.96
CA ALA A 17 1.51 -23.61 -0.66
C ALA A 17 2.10 -22.52 0.27
N PHE A 18 3.26 -21.96 -0.05
CA PHE A 18 3.91 -20.90 0.72
C PHE A 18 4.30 -19.71 -0.16
N MET A 19 3.34 -19.17 -0.91
CA MET A 19 3.55 -17.88 -1.54
C MET A 19 3.05 -16.79 -0.61
N GLY A 20 3.97 -15.93 -0.17
CA GLY A 20 3.67 -14.77 0.65
C GLY A 20 2.70 -13.83 -0.02
N LYS A 21 2.14 -12.93 0.75
CA LYS A 21 1.11 -11.98 0.32
C LYS A 21 1.62 -10.54 0.45
N LEU A 22 1.15 -9.69 -0.44
CA LEU A 22 1.30 -8.25 -0.34
C LEU A 22 -0.06 -7.64 -0.04
N PHE A 23 -0.22 -7.13 1.16
CA PHE A 23 -1.43 -6.42 1.57
C PHE A 23 -1.29 -4.94 1.24
N LEU A 24 -2.19 -4.40 0.43
CA LEU A 24 -2.20 -2.98 0.09
C LEU A 24 -3.31 -2.26 0.85
N LEU A 25 -2.89 -1.46 1.84
CA LEU A 25 -3.77 -0.67 2.68
C LEU A 25 -4.18 0.61 1.96
N MET A 26 -5.46 0.74 1.70
CA MET A 26 -6.03 1.84 0.92
C MET A 26 -7.19 2.49 1.66
N GLY A 27 -7.59 3.66 1.19
CA GLY A 27 -8.72 4.42 1.68
C GLY A 27 -8.48 5.92 1.56
N LYS A 28 -9.53 6.69 1.67
CA LYS A 28 -9.51 8.15 1.57
C LYS A 28 -8.64 8.81 2.66
N SER A 29 -8.24 10.06 2.50
CA SER A 29 -7.52 10.85 3.52
C SER A 29 -8.30 10.89 4.84
N ALA A 30 -7.60 10.88 5.97
CA ALA A 30 -8.17 10.83 7.32
C ALA A 30 -9.00 9.57 7.64
N SER A 31 -8.89 8.49 6.86
CA SER A 31 -9.48 7.18 7.20
C SER A 31 -8.71 6.41 8.29
N GLY A 32 -7.53 6.89 8.74
CA GLY A 32 -6.74 6.26 9.79
C GLY A 32 -5.71 5.25 9.31
N LYS A 33 -5.41 5.20 7.99
CA LYS A 33 -4.45 4.26 7.40
C LYS A 33 -3.10 4.19 8.12
N ASP A 34 -2.49 5.34 8.39
CA ASP A 34 -1.14 5.39 8.96
C ASP A 34 -1.11 4.69 10.33
N SER A 35 -2.10 4.97 11.19
CA SER A 35 -2.21 4.36 12.52
C SER A 35 -2.48 2.84 12.46
N ILE A 36 -3.27 2.38 11.49
CA ILE A 36 -3.53 0.95 11.28
C ILE A 36 -2.29 0.27 10.69
N TYR A 37 -1.65 0.90 9.73
CA TYR A 37 -0.41 0.41 9.13
C TYR A 37 0.70 0.19 10.15
N ASP A 38 0.95 1.20 11.00
CA ASP A 38 1.95 1.11 12.05
C ASP A 38 1.62 0.01 13.05
N HIS A 39 0.34 -0.15 13.40
CA HIS A 39 -0.09 -1.23 14.29
C HIS A 39 0.19 -2.61 13.67
N LEU A 40 -0.25 -2.85 12.42
CA LEU A 40 -0.10 -4.14 11.76
C LEU A 40 1.36 -4.56 11.59
N LEU A 41 2.27 -3.61 11.33
CA LEU A 41 3.70 -3.87 11.28
C LEU A 41 4.30 -4.29 12.64
N ASN A 42 3.68 -3.91 13.75
CA ASN A 42 4.13 -4.24 15.09
C ASN A 42 3.50 -5.54 15.65
N VAL A 43 2.55 -6.15 14.94
CA VAL A 43 1.97 -7.45 15.30
C VAL A 43 2.88 -8.57 14.76
N SER A 44 3.80 -9.04 15.60
CA SER A 44 4.84 -10.01 15.21
C SER A 44 4.28 -11.31 14.63
N GLU A 45 3.10 -11.74 15.08
CA GLU A 45 2.44 -12.98 14.65
C GLU A 45 1.94 -12.90 13.18
N LEU A 46 1.78 -11.69 12.63
CA LEU A 46 1.40 -11.54 11.22
C LEU A 46 2.59 -11.69 10.27
N GLY A 47 3.82 -11.50 10.77
CA GLY A 47 5.04 -11.62 9.98
C GLY A 47 5.05 -10.69 8.76
N LEU A 48 4.48 -9.48 8.90
CA LEU A 48 4.41 -8.50 7.81
C LEU A 48 5.68 -7.65 7.78
N GLU A 49 6.26 -7.54 6.61
CA GLU A 49 7.36 -6.61 6.35
C GLU A 49 6.86 -5.36 5.61
N LYS A 50 7.52 -4.26 5.85
CA LYS A 50 7.25 -3.01 5.13
C LYS A 50 7.73 -3.13 3.69
N LEU A 51 6.84 -2.91 2.71
CA LEU A 51 7.27 -2.61 1.36
C LEU A 51 7.67 -1.13 1.26
N VAL A 52 8.97 -0.88 1.10
CA VAL A 52 9.51 0.48 1.00
C VAL A 52 9.46 0.93 -0.46
N LEU A 53 8.68 1.99 -0.71
CA LEU A 53 8.52 2.59 -2.02
C LEU A 53 9.69 3.53 -2.36
N TYR A 54 9.79 3.90 -3.62
CA TYR A 54 10.78 4.85 -4.14
C TYR A 54 10.19 6.25 -4.28
N THR A 55 11.03 7.28 -4.16
CA THR A 55 10.64 8.65 -4.48
C THR A 55 11.81 9.47 -5.00
N THR A 56 11.53 10.38 -5.94
CA THR A 56 12.49 11.41 -6.38
C THR A 56 12.41 12.68 -5.53
N ARG A 57 11.45 12.75 -4.60
CA ARG A 57 11.35 13.85 -3.65
C ARG A 57 12.60 13.94 -2.77
N PRO A 58 13.12 15.13 -2.49
CA PRO A 58 14.17 15.30 -1.51
C PRO A 58 13.77 14.77 -0.12
N LYS A 59 14.73 14.15 0.56
CA LYS A 59 14.57 13.66 1.92
C LYS A 59 14.31 14.81 2.89
N ARG A 60 13.30 14.68 3.75
CA ARG A 60 12.99 15.65 4.81
C ARG A 60 13.84 15.40 6.05
N ALA A 61 13.90 16.39 6.93
CA ALA A 61 14.57 16.23 8.24
C ALA A 61 13.91 15.09 9.04
N GLY A 62 14.74 14.18 9.57
CA GLY A 62 14.28 13.01 10.34
C GLY A 62 13.91 11.76 9.52
N GLU A 63 13.77 11.87 8.19
CA GLU A 63 13.58 10.70 7.33
C GLU A 63 14.91 9.95 7.10
N LEU A 64 14.84 8.64 6.96
CA LEU A 64 15.99 7.79 6.64
C LEU A 64 15.74 7.04 5.32
N ASP A 65 16.78 6.96 4.48
CA ASP A 65 16.72 6.15 3.28
C ASP A 65 16.51 4.67 3.62
N GLY A 66 15.64 4.01 2.84
CA GLY A 66 15.25 2.62 3.10
C GLY A 66 14.26 2.43 4.27
N ARG A 67 13.89 3.50 4.99
CA ARG A 67 12.88 3.45 6.05
C ARG A 67 11.55 4.06 5.61
N GLU A 68 11.53 5.35 5.27
CA GLU A 68 10.32 6.00 4.75
C GLU A 68 10.15 5.69 3.27
N TYR A 69 11.18 5.93 2.50
CA TYR A 69 11.30 5.68 1.07
C TYR A 69 12.75 5.32 0.72
N HIS A 70 12.94 4.73 -0.46
CA HIS A 70 14.22 4.79 -1.17
C HIS A 70 14.27 6.14 -1.90
N PHE A 71 15.11 7.07 -1.40
CA PHE A 71 15.26 8.41 -1.99
C PHE A 71 16.25 8.34 -3.13
N VAL A 72 15.77 8.55 -4.35
CA VAL A 72 16.57 8.41 -5.58
C VAL A 72 16.44 9.66 -6.46
N ASN A 73 17.29 9.77 -7.47
CA ASN A 73 17.19 10.82 -8.49
C ASN A 73 16.33 10.37 -9.69
N GLU A 74 16.03 11.30 -10.59
CA GLU A 74 15.23 11.03 -11.80
C GLU A 74 15.93 10.04 -12.73
N GLU A 75 17.26 10.03 -12.78
CA GLU A 75 18.05 9.07 -13.58
C GLU A 75 17.81 7.63 -13.13
N THR A 76 17.77 7.39 -11.82
CA THR A 76 17.45 6.07 -11.25
C THR A 76 16.02 5.65 -11.60
N PHE A 77 15.05 6.57 -11.52
CA PHE A 77 13.67 6.31 -11.95
C PHE A 77 13.63 5.89 -13.42
N LEU A 78 14.29 6.66 -14.30
CA LEU A 78 14.34 6.37 -15.73
C LEU A 78 14.99 5.00 -16.01
N SER A 79 16.06 4.65 -15.29
CA SER A 79 16.70 3.33 -15.40
C SER A 79 15.73 2.18 -15.05
N PHE A 80 14.93 2.30 -14.00
CA PHE A 80 13.90 1.31 -13.69
C PHE A 80 12.84 1.21 -14.80
N ARG A 81 12.40 2.35 -15.32
CA ARG A 81 11.43 2.39 -16.41
C ARG A 81 11.96 1.75 -17.70
N GLU A 82 13.17 2.10 -18.12
CA GLU A 82 13.80 1.60 -19.34
C GLU A 82 14.15 0.09 -19.25
N SER A 83 14.49 -0.38 -18.06
CA SER A 83 14.75 -1.81 -17.82
C SER A 83 13.48 -2.65 -17.64
N GLY A 84 12.27 -2.06 -17.71
CA GLY A 84 11.01 -2.77 -17.51
C GLY A 84 10.77 -3.24 -16.06
N ARG A 85 11.51 -2.68 -15.10
CA ARG A 85 11.39 -3.01 -13.67
C ARG A 85 10.53 -2.04 -12.88
N LEU A 86 10.01 -0.99 -13.52
CA LEU A 86 9.03 -0.08 -12.93
C LEU A 86 7.66 -0.78 -12.88
N ILE A 87 7.09 -0.93 -11.70
CA ILE A 87 5.78 -1.58 -11.49
C ILE A 87 4.65 -0.57 -11.58
N GLU A 88 4.78 0.56 -10.86
CA GLU A 88 3.83 1.68 -10.92
C GLU A 88 4.53 2.99 -10.59
N ASP A 89 4.01 4.10 -11.08
CA ASP A 89 4.48 5.42 -10.69
C ASP A 89 3.35 6.45 -10.68
N ARG A 90 3.54 7.45 -9.82
CA ARG A 90 2.68 8.63 -9.69
C ARG A 90 3.56 9.87 -9.64
N ALA A 91 3.21 10.87 -10.42
CA ALA A 91 3.95 12.12 -10.53
C ALA A 91 3.11 13.29 -9.99
N TYR A 92 3.75 14.17 -9.24
CA TYR A 92 3.11 15.36 -8.67
C TYR A 92 3.94 16.59 -8.98
N GLU A 93 3.32 17.53 -9.69
CA GLU A 93 3.86 18.87 -9.89
C GLU A 93 3.85 19.64 -8.57
N THR A 94 5.00 20.12 -8.14
CA THR A 94 5.14 20.90 -6.91
C THR A 94 5.92 22.19 -7.18
N VAL A 95 5.85 23.12 -6.24
CA VAL A 95 6.66 24.35 -6.29
C VAL A 95 8.19 24.10 -6.29
N GLN A 96 8.62 22.90 -5.94
CA GLN A 96 10.00 22.45 -5.93
C GLN A 96 10.35 21.57 -7.13
N GLY A 97 9.44 21.43 -8.09
CA GLY A 97 9.58 20.60 -9.28
C GLY A 97 8.72 19.34 -9.25
N LEU A 98 8.96 18.46 -10.21
CA LEU A 98 8.23 17.21 -10.37
C LEU A 98 8.74 16.17 -9.35
N TRP A 99 7.86 15.67 -8.51
CA TRP A 99 8.14 14.57 -7.59
C TRP A 99 7.44 13.29 -8.04
N ARG A 100 8.19 12.20 -8.05
CA ARG A 100 7.65 10.87 -8.34
C ARG A 100 7.64 10.02 -7.08
N TYR A 101 6.62 9.18 -6.99
CA TYR A 101 6.51 8.08 -6.04
C TYR A 101 6.24 6.83 -6.83
N PHE A 102 7.00 5.77 -6.61
CA PHE A 102 6.89 4.60 -7.45
C PHE A 102 7.29 3.31 -6.73
N THR A 103 6.84 2.20 -7.28
CA THR A 103 7.24 0.85 -6.90
C THR A 103 8.07 0.25 -8.04
N ALA A 104 9.20 -0.35 -7.69
CA ALA A 104 10.06 -1.01 -8.66
C ALA A 104 10.47 -2.39 -8.16
N ASP A 105 10.64 -3.32 -9.09
CA ASP A 105 11.27 -4.61 -8.83
C ASP A 105 12.79 -4.45 -8.85
N ASP A 106 13.35 -4.24 -7.67
CA ASP A 106 14.79 -4.16 -7.45
C ASP A 106 15.41 -5.50 -7.02
N GLY A 107 14.62 -6.58 -7.04
CA GLY A 107 15.00 -7.93 -6.62
C GLY A 107 14.95 -8.15 -5.11
N LYS A 108 14.47 -7.18 -4.31
CA LYS A 108 14.33 -7.32 -2.85
C LYS A 108 12.94 -7.77 -2.42
N ILE A 109 11.94 -7.63 -3.29
CA ILE A 109 10.58 -8.09 -3.00
C ILE A 109 10.52 -9.59 -3.24
N ASP A 110 10.55 -10.37 -2.18
CA ASP A 110 10.50 -11.84 -2.24
C ASP A 110 9.18 -12.39 -1.68
N LEU A 111 8.16 -12.44 -2.53
CA LEU A 111 6.86 -13.05 -2.20
C LEU A 111 6.92 -14.59 -2.13
N GLN A 112 8.07 -15.24 -2.29
CA GLN A 112 8.19 -16.67 -2.04
C GLN A 112 8.42 -16.99 -0.56
N CYS A 113 8.98 -16.03 0.20
CA CYS A 113 9.38 -16.22 1.59
C CYS A 113 8.75 -15.24 2.57
N HIS A 114 8.27 -14.06 2.11
CA HIS A 114 7.87 -12.96 2.96
C HIS A 114 6.48 -12.44 2.64
N ASN A 115 5.80 -11.92 3.67
CA ASN A 115 4.56 -11.19 3.53
C ASN A 115 4.85 -9.69 3.67
N TYR A 116 4.24 -8.88 2.82
CA TYR A 116 4.46 -7.43 2.85
C TYR A 116 3.16 -6.66 3.09
N ILE A 117 3.31 -5.45 3.59
CA ILE A 117 2.26 -4.46 3.64
C ILE A 117 2.76 -3.13 3.09
N ALA A 118 1.92 -2.44 2.32
CA ALA A 118 2.17 -1.08 1.83
C ALA A 118 0.91 -0.23 1.92
N ILE A 119 1.08 1.09 1.92
CA ILE A 119 -0.02 2.04 1.72
C ILE A 119 -0.03 2.45 0.26
N GLY A 120 -1.21 2.41 -0.37
CA GLY A 120 -1.38 2.75 -1.78
C GLY A 120 -2.69 3.46 -2.12
N THR A 121 -2.86 3.73 -3.41
CA THR A 121 -4.09 4.20 -4.04
C THR A 121 -4.73 3.06 -4.83
N LEU A 122 -5.96 3.23 -5.33
CA LEU A 122 -6.56 2.24 -6.23
C LEU A 122 -5.70 1.98 -7.47
N GLU A 123 -5.20 3.05 -8.09
CA GLU A 123 -4.34 2.95 -9.27
C GLU A 123 -3.06 2.14 -8.98
N SER A 124 -2.39 2.39 -7.84
CA SER A 124 -1.20 1.61 -7.46
C SER A 124 -1.55 0.15 -7.16
N TYR A 125 -2.71 -0.10 -6.54
CA TYR A 125 -3.19 -1.45 -6.28
C TYR A 125 -3.39 -2.25 -7.57
N GLU A 126 -4.04 -1.68 -8.56
CA GLU A 126 -4.30 -2.33 -9.84
C GLU A 126 -3.00 -2.71 -10.55
N LYS A 127 -2.04 -1.78 -10.65
CA LYS A 127 -0.75 -2.01 -11.29
C LYS A 127 0.12 -3.04 -10.55
N ILE A 128 0.16 -2.95 -9.21
CA ILE A 128 0.91 -3.89 -8.38
C ILE A 128 0.28 -5.30 -8.47
N ARG A 129 -1.05 -5.38 -8.49
CA ARG A 129 -1.81 -6.62 -8.64
C ARG A 129 -1.64 -7.23 -10.04
N GLU A 130 -1.55 -6.41 -11.07
CA GLU A 130 -1.25 -6.86 -12.43
C GLU A 130 0.17 -7.47 -12.49
N TYR A 131 1.13 -6.86 -11.83
CA TYR A 131 2.53 -7.30 -11.84
C TYR A 131 2.75 -8.60 -11.04
N PHE A 132 2.31 -8.66 -9.79
CA PHE A 132 2.54 -9.82 -8.91
C PHE A 132 1.44 -10.89 -8.99
N GLY A 133 0.29 -10.57 -9.55
CA GLY A 133 -0.87 -11.47 -9.67
C GLY A 133 -1.93 -11.26 -8.60
N LYS A 134 -3.16 -11.60 -8.98
CA LYS A 134 -4.38 -11.42 -8.15
C LYS A 134 -4.33 -12.21 -6.84
N ASP A 135 -3.67 -13.35 -6.84
CA ASP A 135 -3.60 -14.24 -5.67
C ASP A 135 -2.57 -13.76 -4.64
N GLN A 136 -1.58 -12.95 -5.04
CA GLN A 136 -0.54 -12.42 -4.17
C GLN A 136 -0.88 -11.06 -3.59
N VAL A 137 -1.60 -10.20 -4.33
CA VAL A 137 -1.87 -8.80 -3.92
C VAL A 137 -3.30 -8.65 -3.44
N LEU A 138 -3.46 -8.37 -2.17
CA LEU A 138 -4.75 -8.32 -1.50
C LEU A 138 -5.06 -6.92 -0.98
N PRO A 139 -6.28 -6.41 -1.22
CA PRO A 139 -6.68 -5.08 -0.78
C PRO A 139 -7.08 -5.10 0.70
N LEU A 140 -6.65 -4.09 1.45
CA LEU A 140 -7.19 -3.72 2.74
C LEU A 140 -7.81 -2.32 2.61
N TYR A 141 -9.09 -2.25 2.23
CA TYR A 141 -9.74 -0.98 1.99
C TYR A 141 -10.42 -0.47 3.26
N LEU A 142 -9.92 0.67 3.77
CA LEU A 142 -10.48 1.35 4.93
C LEU A 142 -11.57 2.32 4.51
N GLU A 143 -12.72 2.19 5.11
CA GLU A 143 -13.88 3.03 4.88
C GLU A 143 -14.25 3.80 6.15
N VAL A 144 -14.51 5.10 6.00
CA VAL A 144 -15.02 6.00 7.02
C VAL A 144 -16.02 6.92 6.35
N GLU A 145 -17.14 7.16 7.03
CA GLU A 145 -18.16 8.10 6.55
C GLU A 145 -17.54 9.48 6.28
N ASP A 146 -17.94 10.14 5.18
CA ASP A 146 -17.27 11.33 4.68
C ASP A 146 -17.33 12.53 5.64
N GLY A 147 -18.43 12.69 6.42
CA GLY A 147 -18.54 13.75 7.43
C GLY A 147 -17.61 13.51 8.62
N GLU A 148 -17.50 12.27 9.10
CA GLU A 148 -16.54 11.90 10.15
C GLU A 148 -15.10 12.10 9.68
N ARG A 149 -14.77 11.67 8.46
CA ARG A 149 -13.47 11.83 7.84
C ARG A 149 -13.08 13.30 7.68
N LEU A 150 -14.03 14.15 7.25
CA LEU A 150 -13.82 15.58 7.12
C LEU A 150 -13.59 16.24 8.48
N SER A 151 -14.35 15.82 9.52
CA SER A 151 -14.17 16.28 10.89
C SER A 151 -12.79 15.94 11.44
N ARG A 152 -12.31 14.70 11.25
CA ARG A 152 -10.95 14.27 11.63
C ARG A 152 -9.88 15.09 10.91
N ALA A 153 -10.05 15.31 9.61
CA ALA A 153 -9.11 16.10 8.81
C ALA A 153 -9.06 17.56 9.29
N LEU A 154 -10.21 18.16 9.58
CA LEU A 154 -10.31 19.54 10.06
C LEU A 154 -9.68 19.73 11.44
N LEU A 155 -9.92 18.80 12.37
CA LEU A 155 -9.30 18.82 13.70
C LEU A 155 -7.79 18.78 13.59
N ARG A 156 -7.25 17.84 12.82
CA ARG A 156 -5.80 17.70 12.58
C ARG A 156 -5.22 18.95 11.93
N GLU A 157 -5.92 19.57 10.98
CA GLU A 157 -5.44 20.75 10.28
C GLU A 157 -5.38 21.98 11.21
N LYS A 158 -6.34 22.13 12.13
CA LYS A 158 -6.33 23.21 13.14
C LYS A 158 -5.14 23.13 14.08
N GLU A 159 -4.59 21.95 14.33
CA GLU A 159 -3.43 21.73 15.20
C GLU A 159 -2.08 22.02 14.49
N GLN A 160 -2.10 22.20 13.15
CA GLN A 160 -0.89 22.55 12.40
C GLN A 160 -0.42 23.96 12.70
N LYS A 161 0.89 24.15 12.70
CA LYS A 161 1.49 25.50 12.85
C LYS A 161 1.04 26.49 11.74
N ASN A 162 0.84 25.97 10.54
CA ASN A 162 0.38 26.71 9.36
C ASN A 162 -0.75 25.92 8.69
N PRO A 163 -2.00 26.08 9.15
CA PRO A 163 -3.14 25.37 8.57
C PRO A 163 -3.36 25.74 7.09
N ASN A 164 -3.65 24.72 6.27
CA ASN A 164 -3.96 24.92 4.84
C ASN A 164 -5.30 24.25 4.50
N TYR A 165 -6.39 24.95 4.77
CA TYR A 165 -7.74 24.45 4.55
C TYR A 165 -8.09 24.28 3.08
N GLU A 166 -7.49 25.06 2.17
CA GLU A 166 -7.68 24.91 0.74
C GLU A 166 -7.13 23.55 0.27
N GLU A 167 -5.92 23.20 0.69
CA GLU A 167 -5.32 21.89 0.39
C GLU A 167 -6.10 20.74 1.02
N LEU A 168 -6.65 20.91 2.24
CA LEU A 168 -7.53 19.93 2.87
C LEU A 168 -8.78 19.68 2.00
N CYS A 169 -9.47 20.74 1.57
CA CYS A 169 -10.65 20.62 0.70
C CYS A 169 -10.31 20.00 -0.64
N ARG A 170 -9.21 20.43 -1.27
CA ARG A 170 -8.73 19.86 -2.53
C ARG A 170 -8.52 18.35 -2.43
N ARG A 171 -7.84 17.90 -1.36
CA ARG A 171 -7.58 16.47 -1.11
C ARG A 171 -8.87 15.70 -0.83
N PHE A 172 -9.78 16.27 -0.06
CA PHE A 172 -11.09 15.66 0.20
C PHE A 172 -11.86 15.39 -1.09
N LEU A 173 -11.92 16.39 -1.99
CA LEU A 173 -12.61 16.26 -3.28
C LEU A 173 -11.88 15.30 -4.24
N ALA A 174 -10.55 15.27 -4.21
CA ALA A 174 -9.77 14.30 -4.98
C ALA A 174 -10.09 12.87 -4.53
N ASP A 175 -10.06 12.61 -3.22
CA ASP A 175 -10.40 11.30 -2.65
C ASP A 175 -11.81 10.83 -3.05
N CYS A 176 -12.79 11.73 -3.09
CA CYS A 176 -14.15 11.38 -3.52
C CYS A 176 -14.22 10.89 -4.98
N ARG A 177 -13.35 11.41 -5.85
CA ARG A 177 -13.24 10.99 -7.25
C ARG A 177 -12.39 9.72 -7.42
N ASP A 178 -11.29 9.63 -6.64
CA ASP A 178 -10.31 8.55 -6.76
C ASP A 178 -10.79 7.26 -6.12
N PHE A 179 -11.69 7.36 -5.13
CA PHE A 179 -12.32 6.24 -4.42
C PHE A 179 -13.85 6.30 -4.53
N CYS A 180 -14.38 6.60 -5.73
CA CYS A 180 -15.82 6.46 -5.98
C CYS A 180 -16.20 4.97 -6.07
N GLU A 181 -17.48 4.67 -5.85
CA GLU A 181 -17.98 3.29 -5.80
C GLU A 181 -17.73 2.52 -7.10
N GLU A 182 -17.82 3.23 -8.24
CA GLU A 182 -17.57 2.64 -9.55
C GLU A 182 -16.13 2.11 -9.65
N LYS A 183 -15.14 2.94 -9.29
CA LYS A 183 -13.72 2.55 -9.33
C LYS A 183 -13.38 1.45 -8.32
N ILE A 184 -13.98 1.50 -7.12
CA ILE A 184 -13.78 0.45 -6.11
C ILE A 184 -14.31 -0.89 -6.63
N ALA A 185 -15.47 -0.88 -7.30
CA ALA A 185 -16.06 -2.07 -7.91
C ALA A 185 -15.23 -2.57 -9.10
N GLU A 186 -14.75 -1.68 -9.97
CA GLU A 186 -13.86 -2.00 -11.10
C GLU A 186 -12.56 -2.65 -10.62
N SER A 187 -12.02 -2.21 -9.47
CA SER A 187 -10.83 -2.80 -8.84
C SER A 187 -11.12 -4.14 -8.13
N GLU A 188 -12.36 -4.66 -8.21
CA GLU A 188 -12.81 -5.92 -7.59
C GLU A 188 -12.61 -5.95 -6.05
N ILE A 189 -12.69 -4.81 -5.39
CA ILE A 189 -12.58 -4.72 -3.93
C ILE A 189 -13.93 -5.03 -3.30
N THR A 190 -14.07 -6.23 -2.77
CA THR A 190 -15.30 -6.73 -2.14
C THR A 190 -15.26 -6.68 -0.61
N VAL A 191 -14.06 -6.70 -0.01
CA VAL A 191 -13.88 -6.63 1.44
C VAL A 191 -13.52 -5.21 1.85
N ARG A 192 -14.33 -4.62 2.74
CA ARG A 192 -14.15 -3.25 3.24
C ARG A 192 -14.13 -3.27 4.77
N PHE A 193 -13.25 -2.49 5.36
CA PHE A 193 -13.07 -2.39 6.80
C PHE A 193 -13.55 -1.03 7.28
N GLN A 194 -14.65 -1.02 8.05
CA GLN A 194 -15.22 0.19 8.62
C GLN A 194 -14.37 0.68 9.80
N ASN A 195 -13.76 1.86 9.69
CA ASN A 195 -12.93 2.44 10.74
C ASN A 195 -13.65 3.59 11.47
N GLN A 196 -14.84 3.30 11.97
CA GLN A 196 -15.55 4.15 12.92
C GLN A 196 -15.00 3.96 14.34
N ASP A 197 -14.86 2.70 14.76
CA ASP A 197 -14.11 2.29 15.94
C ASP A 197 -12.80 1.60 15.53
N ARG A 198 -11.68 2.17 16.01
CA ARG A 198 -10.35 1.71 15.63
C ARG A 198 -10.06 0.28 16.10
N THR A 199 -10.48 -0.09 17.29
CA THR A 199 -10.19 -1.40 17.88
C THR A 199 -10.90 -2.49 17.09
N THR A 200 -12.19 -2.34 16.88
CA THR A 200 -13.01 -3.26 16.07
C THR A 200 -12.46 -3.40 14.64
N CYS A 201 -12.05 -2.29 14.05
CA CYS A 201 -11.46 -2.29 12.71
C CYS A 201 -10.14 -3.09 12.66
N LEU A 202 -9.26 -2.89 13.63
CA LEU A 202 -8.00 -3.63 13.75
C LEU A 202 -8.24 -5.14 13.92
N GLU A 203 -9.12 -5.54 14.82
CA GLU A 203 -9.47 -6.94 15.04
C GLU A 203 -10.00 -7.61 13.76
N ALA A 204 -10.85 -6.90 13.01
CA ALA A 204 -11.38 -7.40 11.73
C ALA A 204 -10.27 -7.56 10.68
N ILE A 205 -9.36 -6.60 10.57
CA ILE A 205 -8.23 -6.67 9.62
C ILE A 205 -7.27 -7.77 10.00
N GLU A 206 -6.88 -7.89 11.28
CA GLU A 206 -6.00 -8.96 11.74
C GLU A 206 -6.61 -10.34 11.51
N SER A 207 -7.90 -10.50 11.82
CA SER A 207 -8.63 -11.76 11.55
C SER A 207 -8.62 -12.10 10.07
N TYR A 208 -8.86 -11.12 9.20
CA TYR A 208 -8.79 -11.30 7.75
C TYR A 208 -7.39 -11.71 7.30
N ILE A 209 -6.34 -10.99 7.72
CA ILE A 209 -4.95 -11.31 7.36
C ILE A 209 -4.60 -12.74 7.81
N ARG A 210 -4.94 -13.12 9.06
CA ARG A 210 -4.71 -14.49 9.56
C ARG A 210 -5.43 -15.53 8.71
N SER A 211 -6.69 -15.30 8.32
CA SER A 211 -7.45 -16.24 7.49
C SER A 211 -6.88 -16.43 6.08
N VAL A 212 -6.07 -15.47 5.62
CA VAL A 212 -5.40 -15.53 4.32
C VAL A 212 -4.03 -16.22 4.41
N LEU A 213 -3.35 -16.05 5.56
CA LEU A 213 -1.99 -16.55 5.74
C LEU A 213 -1.94 -17.99 6.26
N TYR A 214 -3.00 -18.44 6.97
CA TYR A 214 -3.08 -19.73 7.66
C TYR A 214 -4.35 -20.49 7.30
#